data_34afdc6e67cf2fd32407f085eab2186b
#
_entry.id   34afdc6e67cf2fd32407f085eab2186b
#
_cell.length_a   1.000
_cell.length_b   1.000
_cell.length_c   1.000
_cell.angle_alpha   90.00
_cell.angle_beta   90.00
_cell.angle_gamma   90.00
#
_symmetry.space_group_name_H-M   'P 1'
#
loop_
_entity.id
_entity.type
_entity.pdbx_description
1 polymer ?
#
loop_
_entity_poly.entity_id
_entity_poly.type
_entity_poly.pdbx_seq_one_letter_code
_entity_poly.pdbx_strand_id
1 'polypeptide(L)'
;EGKADAVIAAGNTGVATIASLFTLKRLEGFERPCICTLIPTSRSKMFLIDGGSNIEPTPEQIVQNAVIGKLLSKILFKNDNALVGLLNVGEEESKGNELYRETYQLLKNHPGINFIGNVEGKTIIDDICEIAVCDGFIGNIHLKALEGGLKIFAEQIKDKLKQGSFLTKIAALILKNSSVFEEIKAHVHPNSYGGALLGGVNGVSIISHGSSSSEAIYNACRNAKLFVEEDVINALKAEL
;
A
#
# COMPACT_ATOMS: atom_id res chain seq x y z
N GLU A 1 16.70 5.40 -21.94
CA GLU A 1 17.99 6.03 -22.23
C GLU A 1 19.10 5.57 -21.25
N GLY A 2 18.78 4.74 -20.23
CA GLY A 2 19.75 4.21 -19.26
C GLY A 2 20.43 5.26 -18.37
N LYS A 3 19.77 6.42 -18.17
CA LYS A 3 20.33 7.51 -17.34
C LYS A 3 19.81 7.49 -15.89
N ALA A 4 18.77 6.72 -15.61
CA ALA A 4 18.18 6.55 -14.29
C ALA A 4 17.58 5.15 -14.17
N ASP A 5 17.61 4.58 -12.95
CA ASP A 5 17.14 3.23 -12.65
C ASP A 5 15.73 3.22 -12.10
N ALA A 6 15.26 4.36 -11.57
CA ALA A 6 13.94 4.53 -11.01
C ALA A 6 13.42 5.95 -11.21
N VAL A 7 12.08 6.12 -11.11
CA VAL A 7 11.42 7.42 -11.13
C VAL A 7 10.57 7.59 -9.87
N ILE A 8 10.59 8.81 -9.29
CA ILE A 8 9.72 9.18 -8.17
C ILE A 8 8.89 10.36 -8.64
N ALA A 9 7.57 10.20 -8.62
CA ALA A 9 6.62 11.22 -9.03
C ALA A 9 5.81 11.70 -7.81
N ALA A 10 6.09 12.92 -7.34
CA ALA A 10 5.32 13.56 -6.27
C ALA A 10 4.30 14.52 -6.88
N GLY A 11 3.04 14.06 -7.07
CA GLY A 11 2.03 14.88 -7.73
C GLY A 11 0.71 14.17 -7.96
N ASN A 12 0.09 14.45 -9.10
CA ASN A 12 -1.17 13.79 -9.48
C ASN A 12 -0.93 12.32 -9.84
N THR A 13 -1.56 11.43 -9.10
CA THR A 13 -1.43 9.97 -9.27
C THR A 13 -1.78 9.50 -10.68
N GLY A 14 -2.90 9.98 -11.25
CA GLY A 14 -3.34 9.59 -12.59
C GLY A 14 -2.35 10.01 -13.68
N VAL A 15 -1.83 11.24 -13.59
CA VAL A 15 -0.81 11.73 -14.53
C VAL A 15 0.47 10.91 -14.42
N ALA A 16 0.93 10.64 -13.20
CA ALA A 16 2.13 9.82 -12.97
C ALA A 16 1.97 8.39 -13.49
N THR A 17 0.81 7.76 -13.27
CA THR A 17 0.48 6.43 -13.79
C THR A 17 0.49 6.41 -15.31
N ILE A 18 -0.18 7.37 -15.97
CA ILE A 18 -0.24 7.46 -17.43
C ILE A 18 1.17 7.70 -18.01
N ALA A 19 1.93 8.64 -17.46
CA ALA A 19 3.29 8.94 -17.89
C ALA A 19 4.20 7.71 -17.78
N SER A 20 4.11 6.98 -16.67
CA SER A 20 4.86 5.73 -16.47
C SER A 20 4.47 4.66 -17.48
N LEU A 21 3.18 4.48 -17.76
CA LEU A 21 2.69 3.52 -18.76
C LEU A 21 3.23 3.84 -20.18
N PHE A 22 3.20 5.11 -20.58
CA PHE A 22 3.70 5.50 -21.90
C PHE A 22 5.21 5.39 -22.02
N THR A 23 5.95 5.69 -20.94
CA THR A 23 7.42 5.75 -20.97
C THR A 23 8.06 4.40 -20.67
N LEU A 24 7.65 3.73 -19.59
CA LEU A 24 8.20 2.44 -19.14
C LEU A 24 7.50 1.26 -19.82
N LYS A 25 6.31 1.47 -20.34
CA LYS A 25 5.40 0.46 -20.89
C LYS A 25 4.91 -0.52 -19.80
N ARG A 26 3.98 -1.39 -20.19
CA ARG A 26 3.51 -2.47 -19.30
C ARG A 26 4.57 -3.53 -19.15
N LEU A 27 4.65 -4.12 -17.99
CA LEU A 27 5.38 -5.35 -17.78
C LEU A 27 4.69 -6.47 -18.57
N GLU A 28 5.47 -7.30 -19.27
CA GLU A 28 4.92 -8.44 -20.01
C GLU A 28 4.15 -9.36 -19.03
N GLY A 29 2.98 -9.81 -19.46
CA GLY A 29 2.08 -10.61 -18.62
C GLY A 29 1.12 -9.80 -17.74
N PHE A 30 1.36 -8.49 -17.51
CA PHE A 30 0.43 -7.63 -16.78
C PHE A 30 -0.44 -6.79 -17.73
N GLU A 31 -1.74 -6.80 -17.47
CA GLU A 31 -2.69 -6.06 -18.32
C GLU A 31 -2.85 -4.60 -17.89
N ARG A 32 -2.82 -4.34 -16.60
CA ARG A 32 -3.03 -3.01 -16.00
C ARG A 32 -2.04 -2.77 -14.87
N PRO A 33 -1.59 -1.53 -14.68
CA PRO A 33 -0.82 -1.17 -13.50
C PRO A 33 -1.71 -1.12 -12.27
N CYS A 34 -1.12 -1.35 -11.11
CA CYS A 34 -1.76 -1.18 -9.81
C CYS A 34 -0.90 -0.34 -8.87
N ILE A 35 -1.53 0.34 -7.93
CA ILE A 35 -0.86 1.10 -6.89
C ILE A 35 -0.71 0.23 -5.65
N CYS A 36 0.56 -0.09 -5.31
CA CYS A 36 0.90 -0.89 -4.15
C CYS A 36 1.23 0.03 -2.97
N THR A 37 0.26 0.26 -2.10
CA THR A 37 0.40 1.17 -0.96
C THR A 37 0.63 0.39 0.32
N LEU A 38 1.60 0.81 1.14
CA LEU A 38 1.74 0.35 2.50
C LEU A 38 0.79 1.11 3.41
N ILE A 39 0.04 0.39 4.24
CA ILE A 39 -0.79 0.95 5.30
C ILE A 39 -0.36 0.41 6.67
N PRO A 40 -0.53 1.21 7.75
CA PRO A 40 -0.25 0.73 9.10
C PRO A 40 -1.31 -0.29 9.54
N THR A 41 -0.87 -1.29 10.26
CA THR A 41 -1.71 -2.21 11.01
C THR A 41 -1.48 -2.04 12.51
N SER A 42 -2.12 -2.81 13.35
CA SER A 42 -1.99 -2.68 14.82
C SER A 42 -0.55 -2.84 15.32
N ARG A 43 0.28 -3.66 14.68
CA ARG A 43 1.66 -3.95 15.12
C ARG A 43 2.68 -3.86 13.99
N SER A 44 2.23 -3.87 12.73
CA SER A 44 3.05 -4.02 11.56
C SER A 44 2.59 -3.08 10.43
N LYS A 45 2.82 -3.49 9.20
CA LYS A 45 2.40 -2.84 7.96
C LYS A 45 1.96 -3.92 7.00
N MET A 46 1.01 -3.56 6.14
CA MET A 46 0.55 -4.44 5.08
C MET A 46 0.47 -3.70 3.76
N PHE A 47 0.41 -4.44 2.67
CA PHE A 47 0.11 -3.90 1.35
C PHE A 47 -1.40 -3.86 1.11
N LEU A 48 -1.91 -2.69 0.74
CA LEU A 48 -3.23 -2.53 0.11
C LEU A 48 -3.00 -2.33 -1.40
N ILE A 49 -3.56 -3.22 -2.22
CA ILE A 49 -3.41 -3.27 -3.68
C ILE A 49 -4.77 -3.57 -4.34
N ASP A 50 -5.34 -2.74 -5.14
CA ASP A 50 -4.91 -1.51 -5.77
C ASP A 50 -5.35 -0.26 -4.98
N GLY A 51 -4.43 0.67 -4.75
CA GLY A 51 -4.70 1.93 -4.06
C GLY A 51 -5.34 3.02 -4.92
N GLY A 52 -5.80 2.71 -6.15
CA GLY A 52 -6.56 3.66 -6.98
C GLY A 52 -6.08 3.87 -8.41
N SER A 53 -5.46 2.88 -9.03
CA SER A 53 -5.03 2.92 -10.43
C SER A 53 -6.10 2.40 -11.40
N ASN A 54 -6.76 1.27 -11.08
CA ASN A 54 -7.73 0.62 -11.92
C ASN A 54 -9.05 0.43 -11.17
N ILE A 55 -10.06 1.24 -11.50
CA ILE A 55 -11.34 1.25 -10.80
C ILE A 55 -12.33 0.16 -11.29
N GLU A 56 -12.07 -0.42 -12.44
CA GLU A 56 -12.89 -1.50 -13.05
C GLU A 56 -11.96 -2.61 -13.55
N PRO A 57 -11.29 -3.35 -12.66
CA PRO A 57 -10.45 -4.47 -13.05
C PRO A 57 -11.29 -5.71 -13.40
N THR A 58 -10.65 -6.66 -14.11
CA THR A 58 -11.15 -8.03 -14.19
C THR A 58 -10.73 -8.84 -12.95
N PRO A 59 -11.36 -10.01 -12.67
CA PRO A 59 -10.93 -10.90 -11.60
C PRO A 59 -9.46 -11.30 -11.71
N GLU A 60 -8.97 -11.58 -12.92
CA GLU A 60 -7.58 -11.96 -13.17
C GLU A 60 -6.60 -10.84 -12.85
N GLN A 61 -6.99 -9.59 -13.10
CA GLN A 61 -6.17 -8.41 -12.76
C GLN A 61 -6.03 -8.25 -11.24
N ILE A 62 -7.07 -8.56 -10.46
CA ILE A 62 -6.96 -8.56 -8.99
C ILE A 62 -6.05 -9.72 -8.52
N VAL A 63 -6.09 -10.88 -9.17
CA VAL A 63 -5.16 -11.99 -8.91
C VAL A 63 -3.71 -11.58 -9.23
N GLN A 64 -3.47 -10.89 -10.36
CA GLN A 64 -2.16 -10.34 -10.69
C GLN A 64 -1.65 -9.37 -9.61
N ASN A 65 -2.55 -8.55 -9.04
CA ASN A 65 -2.21 -7.67 -7.92
C ASN A 65 -1.74 -8.45 -6.69
N ALA A 66 -2.34 -9.62 -6.41
CA ALA A 66 -1.90 -10.50 -5.32
C ALA A 66 -0.49 -11.07 -5.56
N VAL A 67 -0.17 -11.44 -6.79
CA VAL A 67 1.19 -11.90 -7.17
C VAL A 67 2.22 -10.81 -6.94
N ILE A 68 1.91 -9.56 -7.36
CA ILE A 68 2.78 -8.40 -7.08
C ILE A 68 2.97 -8.24 -5.57
N GLY A 69 1.88 -8.27 -4.80
CA GLY A 69 1.92 -8.12 -3.35
C GLY A 69 2.79 -9.17 -2.67
N LYS A 70 2.69 -10.43 -3.08
CA LYS A 70 3.53 -11.54 -2.58
C LYS A 70 5.01 -11.24 -2.80
N LEU A 71 5.41 -10.84 -4.01
CA LEU A 71 6.81 -10.50 -4.28
C LEU A 71 7.28 -9.31 -3.46
N LEU A 72 6.46 -8.26 -3.35
CA LEU A 72 6.80 -7.09 -2.53
C LEU A 72 6.93 -7.44 -1.05
N SER A 73 6.09 -8.34 -0.53
CA SER A 73 6.20 -8.84 0.84
C SER A 73 7.51 -9.62 1.04
N LYS A 74 7.90 -10.46 0.09
CA LYS A 74 9.19 -11.15 0.10
C LYS A 74 10.36 -10.17 0.15
N ILE A 75 10.35 -9.13 -0.68
CA ILE A 75 11.44 -8.13 -0.75
C ILE A 75 11.48 -7.27 0.51
N LEU A 76 10.35 -6.66 0.91
CA LEU A 76 10.32 -5.67 1.99
C LEU A 76 10.23 -6.29 3.39
N PHE A 77 9.48 -7.38 3.54
CA PHE A 77 9.23 -8.02 4.84
C PHE A 77 10.00 -9.32 5.03
N LYS A 78 10.74 -9.77 3.97
CA LYS A 78 11.44 -11.06 3.94
C LYS A 78 10.49 -12.23 4.25
N ASN A 79 9.23 -12.13 3.82
CA ASN A 79 8.18 -13.12 4.02
C ASN A 79 7.76 -13.75 2.69
N ASP A 80 8.21 -15.01 2.45
CA ASP A 80 7.86 -15.80 1.26
C ASP A 80 6.44 -16.40 1.34
N ASN A 81 5.84 -16.45 2.55
CA ASN A 81 4.53 -17.04 2.82
C ASN A 81 3.49 -15.99 3.22
N ALA A 82 3.56 -14.80 2.63
CA ALA A 82 2.64 -13.72 2.93
C ALA A 82 1.17 -14.14 2.72
N LEU A 83 0.33 -13.85 3.70
CA LEU A 83 -1.10 -14.09 3.67
C LEU A 83 -1.79 -13.03 2.82
N VAL A 84 -2.67 -13.48 1.92
CA VAL A 84 -3.43 -12.63 1.02
C VAL A 84 -4.90 -12.66 1.38
N GLY A 85 -5.50 -11.51 1.67
CA GLY A 85 -6.94 -11.32 1.84
C GLY A 85 -7.57 -10.58 0.67
N LEU A 86 -8.82 -10.86 0.35
CA LEU A 86 -9.63 -10.08 -0.58
C LEU A 86 -10.47 -9.09 0.22
N LEU A 87 -10.19 -7.79 0.11
CA LEU A 87 -10.92 -6.75 0.85
C LEU A 87 -12.37 -6.68 0.37
N ASN A 88 -13.32 -7.02 1.23
CA ASN A 88 -14.72 -7.19 0.87
C ASN A 88 -15.65 -6.60 1.96
N VAL A 89 -16.96 -6.63 1.71
CA VAL A 89 -18.02 -6.14 2.61
C VAL A 89 -18.39 -7.12 3.73
N GLY A 90 -17.85 -8.35 3.72
CA GLY A 90 -18.07 -9.42 4.70
C GLY A 90 -17.14 -10.58 4.43
N GLU A 91 -16.94 -11.44 5.44
CA GLU A 91 -15.96 -12.54 5.42
C GLU A 91 -16.43 -13.78 4.64
N GLU A 92 -17.77 -13.94 4.49
CA GLU A 92 -18.32 -15.12 3.83
C GLU A 92 -17.99 -15.15 2.33
N GLU A 93 -17.72 -16.32 1.77
CA GLU A 93 -17.37 -16.54 0.36
C GLU A 93 -18.40 -15.98 -0.64
N SER A 94 -19.67 -15.92 -0.24
CA SER A 94 -20.78 -15.40 -1.09
C SER A 94 -20.87 -13.88 -1.14
N LYS A 95 -20.10 -13.14 -0.34
CA LYS A 95 -20.15 -11.68 -0.25
C LYS A 95 -19.53 -11.00 -1.48
N GLY A 96 -19.94 -9.75 -1.64
CA GLY A 96 -19.49 -8.89 -2.75
C GLY A 96 -20.34 -9.03 -4.00
N ASN A 97 -20.00 -8.26 -5.01
CA ASN A 97 -20.58 -8.32 -6.33
C ASN A 97 -19.98 -9.50 -7.15
N GLU A 98 -20.37 -9.63 -8.43
CA GLU A 98 -19.88 -10.69 -9.30
C GLU A 98 -18.36 -10.71 -9.43
N LEU A 99 -17.74 -9.55 -9.67
CA LEU A 99 -16.28 -9.39 -9.71
C LEU A 99 -15.59 -10.03 -8.49
N TYR A 100 -16.10 -9.75 -7.27
CA TYR A 100 -15.48 -10.23 -6.03
C TYR A 100 -15.69 -11.74 -5.80
N ARG A 101 -16.86 -12.27 -6.18
CA ARG A 101 -17.12 -13.72 -6.07
C ARG A 101 -16.24 -14.53 -7.05
N GLU A 102 -16.06 -14.03 -8.27
CA GLU A 102 -15.18 -14.65 -9.26
C GLU A 102 -13.71 -14.55 -8.82
N THR A 103 -13.26 -13.36 -8.37
CA THR A 103 -11.91 -13.15 -7.83
C THR A 103 -11.63 -14.08 -6.66
N TYR A 104 -12.60 -14.27 -5.76
CA TYR A 104 -12.46 -15.20 -4.63
C TYR A 104 -12.13 -16.62 -5.10
N GLN A 105 -12.84 -17.12 -6.11
CA GLN A 105 -12.61 -18.48 -6.64
C GLN A 105 -11.24 -18.59 -7.30
N LEU A 106 -10.81 -17.58 -8.05
CA LEU A 106 -9.49 -17.57 -8.68
C LEU A 106 -8.36 -17.55 -7.63
N LEU A 107 -8.46 -16.68 -6.61
CA LEU A 107 -7.47 -16.62 -5.52
C LEU A 107 -7.40 -17.94 -4.73
N LYS A 108 -8.57 -18.52 -4.40
CA LYS A 108 -8.69 -19.78 -3.64
C LYS A 108 -8.02 -20.96 -4.37
N ASN A 109 -8.09 -20.98 -5.69
CA ASN A 109 -7.54 -22.04 -6.52
C ASN A 109 -6.12 -21.75 -7.04
N HIS A 110 -5.55 -20.59 -6.74
CA HIS A 110 -4.23 -20.19 -7.25
C HIS A 110 -3.10 -20.88 -6.45
N PRO A 111 -2.26 -21.74 -7.09
CA PRO A 111 -1.30 -22.57 -6.36
C PRO A 111 -0.17 -21.79 -5.69
N GLY A 112 0.08 -20.55 -6.12
CA GLY A 112 1.17 -19.72 -5.62
C GLY A 112 0.74 -18.64 -4.62
N ILE A 113 -0.56 -18.56 -4.25
CA ILE A 113 -1.09 -17.53 -3.35
C ILE A 113 -1.61 -18.18 -2.08
N ASN A 114 -1.12 -17.72 -0.94
CA ASN A 114 -1.60 -18.16 0.38
C ASN A 114 -2.85 -17.35 0.77
N PHE A 115 -3.98 -17.70 0.14
CA PHE A 115 -5.24 -16.98 0.27
C PHE A 115 -5.99 -17.34 1.55
N ILE A 116 -6.35 -16.35 2.36
CA ILE A 116 -7.08 -16.55 3.63
C ILE A 116 -8.59 -16.29 3.53
N GLY A 117 -9.08 -15.87 2.35
CA GLY A 117 -10.49 -15.53 2.16
C GLY A 117 -10.76 -14.01 2.11
N ASN A 118 -12.04 -13.66 2.26
CA ASN A 118 -12.44 -12.25 2.37
C ASN A 118 -12.00 -11.65 3.71
N VAL A 119 -11.62 -10.38 3.68
CA VAL A 119 -11.28 -9.56 4.85
C VAL A 119 -12.09 -8.27 4.84
N GLU A 120 -12.58 -7.83 5.99
CA GLU A 120 -13.33 -6.60 6.08
C GLU A 120 -12.45 -5.37 6.33
N GLY A 121 -12.92 -4.19 5.90
CA GLY A 121 -12.19 -2.94 6.11
C GLY A 121 -11.91 -2.60 7.57
N LYS A 122 -12.69 -3.12 8.52
CA LYS A 122 -12.46 -2.91 9.97
C LYS A 122 -11.37 -3.84 10.53
N THR A 123 -11.23 -5.06 9.97
CA THR A 123 -10.31 -6.08 10.48
C THR A 123 -8.99 -6.13 9.71
N ILE A 124 -8.93 -5.53 8.52
CA ILE A 124 -7.73 -5.47 7.70
C ILE A 124 -6.50 -4.91 8.45
N ILE A 125 -6.73 -4.02 9.43
CA ILE A 125 -5.67 -3.42 10.25
C ILE A 125 -5.26 -4.25 11.47
N ASP A 126 -5.84 -5.44 11.69
CA ASP A 126 -5.60 -6.28 12.86
C ASP A 126 -4.48 -7.33 12.64
N ASP A 127 -3.58 -7.08 11.69
CA ASP A 127 -2.45 -7.97 11.34
C ASP A 127 -2.90 -9.39 10.89
N ILE A 128 -4.06 -9.50 10.25
CA ILE A 128 -4.62 -10.77 9.79
C ILE A 128 -4.03 -11.25 8.46
N CYS A 129 -3.48 -10.33 7.67
CA CYS A 129 -2.79 -10.62 6.42
C CYS A 129 -1.71 -9.56 6.14
N GLU A 130 -0.72 -9.90 5.31
CA GLU A 130 0.30 -8.96 4.84
C GLU A 130 -0.10 -8.23 3.57
N ILE A 131 -1.09 -8.76 2.86
CA ILE A 131 -1.54 -8.24 1.57
C ILE A 131 -3.06 -8.26 1.55
N ALA A 132 -3.68 -7.11 1.29
CA ALA A 132 -5.09 -7.04 0.94
C ALA A 132 -5.23 -6.55 -0.50
N VAL A 133 -5.96 -7.31 -1.32
CA VAL A 133 -6.23 -6.95 -2.71
C VAL A 133 -7.68 -6.51 -2.89
N CYS A 134 -7.88 -5.56 -3.78
CA CYS A 134 -9.20 -5.03 -4.15
C CYS A 134 -9.12 -4.33 -5.51
N ASP A 135 -10.24 -3.84 -6.01
CA ASP A 135 -10.25 -2.86 -7.09
C ASP A 135 -9.77 -1.49 -6.61
N GLY A 136 -9.34 -0.64 -7.53
CA GLY A 136 -8.80 0.68 -7.20
C GLY A 136 -9.84 1.66 -6.66
N PHE A 137 -11.13 1.45 -6.88
CA PHE A 137 -12.18 2.29 -6.32
C PHE A 137 -12.31 2.05 -4.82
N ILE A 138 -12.46 0.79 -4.41
CA ILE A 138 -12.55 0.39 -3.00
C ILE A 138 -11.25 0.71 -2.27
N GLY A 139 -10.11 0.37 -2.87
CA GLY A 139 -8.81 0.63 -2.26
C GLY A 139 -8.53 2.11 -2.02
N ASN A 140 -8.85 2.97 -2.97
CA ASN A 140 -8.67 4.42 -2.81
C ASN A 140 -9.63 5.00 -1.75
N ILE A 141 -10.89 4.55 -1.73
CA ILE A 141 -11.85 4.97 -0.69
C ILE A 141 -11.36 4.54 0.69
N HIS A 142 -10.94 3.29 0.85
CA HIS A 142 -10.44 2.78 2.12
C HIS A 142 -9.20 3.54 2.59
N LEU A 143 -8.23 3.78 1.69
CA LEU A 143 -7.03 4.55 1.98
C LEU A 143 -7.37 5.98 2.43
N LYS A 144 -8.25 6.67 1.71
CA LYS A 144 -8.65 8.05 2.06
C LYS A 144 -9.45 8.12 3.35
N ALA A 145 -10.29 7.13 3.65
CA ALA A 145 -11.00 7.03 4.92
C ALA A 145 -10.03 6.82 6.09
N LEU A 146 -9.04 5.93 5.93
CA LEU A 146 -8.01 5.68 6.93
C LEU A 146 -7.13 6.94 7.17
N GLU A 147 -6.65 7.58 6.11
CA GLU A 147 -5.89 8.84 6.19
C GLU A 147 -6.69 9.94 6.93
N GLY A 148 -7.96 10.10 6.56
CA GLY A 148 -8.85 11.07 7.20
C GLY A 148 -9.11 10.77 8.67
N GLY A 149 -9.35 9.52 9.01
CA GLY A 149 -9.57 9.06 10.39
C GLY A 149 -8.34 9.30 11.27
N LEU A 150 -7.16 8.91 10.80
CA LEU A 150 -5.89 9.14 11.51
C LEU A 150 -5.60 10.65 11.71
N LYS A 151 -5.90 11.47 10.70
CA LYS A 151 -5.76 12.93 10.80
C LYS A 151 -6.67 13.52 11.87
N ILE A 152 -7.96 13.17 11.86
CA ILE A 152 -8.93 13.64 12.87
C ILE A 152 -8.48 13.24 14.27
N PHE A 153 -8.05 11.98 14.45
CA PHE A 153 -7.58 11.48 15.74
C PHE A 153 -6.34 12.24 16.24
N ALA A 154 -5.36 12.47 15.36
CA ALA A 154 -4.16 13.24 15.69
C ALA A 154 -4.48 14.71 16.05
N GLU A 155 -5.41 15.35 15.32
CA GLU A 155 -5.87 16.72 15.63
C GLU A 155 -6.58 16.79 16.98
N GLN A 156 -7.46 15.84 17.28
CA GLN A 156 -8.15 15.79 18.58
C GLN A 156 -7.19 15.62 19.75
N ILE A 157 -6.20 14.72 19.64
CA ILE A 157 -5.15 14.56 20.68
C ILE A 157 -4.40 15.89 20.86
N LYS A 158 -3.93 16.50 19.77
CA LYS A 158 -3.18 17.76 19.79
C LYS A 158 -3.98 18.88 20.48
N ASP A 159 -5.26 19.02 20.17
CA ASP A 159 -6.10 20.07 20.73
C ASP A 159 -6.38 19.83 22.21
N LYS A 160 -6.66 18.58 22.63
CA LYS A 160 -6.84 18.24 24.05
C LYS A 160 -5.56 18.47 24.87
N LEU A 161 -4.39 18.14 24.32
CA LEU A 161 -3.11 18.43 24.97
C LEU A 161 -2.85 19.93 25.13
N LYS A 162 -3.21 20.76 24.12
CA LYS A 162 -3.07 22.23 24.17
C LYS A 162 -4.02 22.87 25.19
N GLN A 163 -5.26 22.37 25.29
CA GLN A 163 -6.29 22.89 26.19
C GLN A 163 -6.16 22.37 27.63
N GLY A 164 -5.34 21.35 27.84
CA GLY A 164 -5.13 20.74 29.14
C GLY A 164 -4.44 21.64 30.17
N SER A 165 -4.40 21.17 31.41
CA SER A 165 -3.76 21.85 32.53
C SER A 165 -2.26 22.11 32.28
N PHE A 166 -1.62 22.90 33.11
CA PHE A 166 -0.17 23.14 33.06
C PHE A 166 0.62 21.82 33.08
N LEU A 167 0.23 20.88 33.95
CA LEU A 167 0.85 19.54 34.02
C LEU A 167 0.65 18.74 32.73
N THR A 168 -0.53 18.81 32.11
CA THR A 168 -0.79 18.17 30.80
C THR A 168 0.13 18.71 29.71
N LYS A 169 0.37 20.03 29.69
CA LYS A 169 1.26 20.66 28.71
C LYS A 169 2.72 20.24 28.91
N ILE A 170 3.17 20.13 30.17
CA ILE A 170 4.52 19.62 30.48
C ILE A 170 4.63 18.15 30.03
N ALA A 171 3.66 17.30 30.36
CA ALA A 171 3.65 15.90 29.93
C ALA A 171 3.68 15.76 28.40
N ALA A 172 2.90 16.60 27.69
CA ALA A 172 2.91 16.64 26.22
C ALA A 172 4.27 17.03 25.64
N LEU A 173 4.97 17.98 26.28
CA LEU A 173 6.32 18.40 25.85
C LEU A 173 7.34 17.26 26.05
N ILE A 174 7.26 16.56 27.16
CA ILE A 174 8.11 15.39 27.44
C ILE A 174 7.84 14.28 26.43
N LEU A 175 6.57 13.93 26.22
CA LEU A 175 6.15 12.91 25.24
C LEU A 175 6.60 13.26 23.82
N LYS A 176 6.45 14.51 23.39
CA LYS A 176 6.85 14.95 22.06
C LYS A 176 8.35 14.74 21.79
N ASN A 177 9.18 14.82 22.80
CA ASN A 177 10.63 14.64 22.70
C ASN A 177 11.06 13.20 23.08
N SER A 178 10.13 12.27 23.26
CA SER A 178 10.43 10.88 23.59
C SER A 178 10.53 10.01 22.34
N SER A 179 11.32 8.92 22.41
CA SER A 179 11.38 7.89 21.35
C SER A 179 10.03 7.30 21.06
N VAL A 180 9.16 7.14 22.07
CA VAL A 180 7.80 6.59 21.94
C VAL A 180 6.96 7.39 20.95
N PHE A 181 7.03 8.73 21.00
CA PHE A 181 6.28 9.57 20.09
C PHE A 181 6.80 9.47 18.64
N GLU A 182 8.13 9.44 18.48
CA GLU A 182 8.74 9.25 17.15
C GLU A 182 8.45 7.86 16.58
N GLU A 183 8.42 6.82 17.39
CA GLU A 183 8.07 5.45 17.00
C GLU A 183 6.62 5.37 16.53
N ILE A 184 5.66 5.93 17.31
CA ILE A 184 4.24 5.99 16.90
C ILE A 184 4.08 6.77 15.59
N LYS A 185 4.74 7.92 15.47
CA LYS A 185 4.70 8.73 14.26
C LYS A 185 5.27 7.98 13.07
N ALA A 186 6.40 7.31 13.21
CA ALA A 186 7.01 6.49 12.17
C ALA A 186 6.13 5.30 11.76
N HIS A 187 5.32 4.78 12.69
CA HIS A 187 4.42 3.68 12.41
C HIS A 187 3.14 4.13 11.69
N VAL A 188 2.57 5.27 12.08
CA VAL A 188 1.23 5.69 11.60
C VAL A 188 1.29 6.70 10.45
N HIS A 189 2.36 7.49 10.34
CA HIS A 189 2.42 8.60 9.40
C HIS A 189 2.69 8.14 7.95
N PRO A 190 1.89 8.53 6.95
CA PRO A 190 2.08 8.13 5.55
C PRO A 190 3.47 8.46 4.98
N ASN A 191 4.09 9.55 5.43
CA ASN A 191 5.44 9.95 5.00
C ASN A 191 6.53 8.91 5.32
N SER A 192 6.29 8.05 6.31
CA SER A 192 7.25 7.02 6.73
C SER A 192 7.32 5.85 5.75
N TYR A 193 6.37 5.74 4.80
CA TYR A 193 6.29 4.63 3.85
C TYR A 193 6.95 4.93 2.50
N GLY A 194 7.22 6.20 2.20
CA GLY A 194 7.97 6.58 1.00
C GLY A 194 7.21 6.46 -0.32
N GLY A 195 5.89 6.68 -0.30
CA GLY A 195 5.06 6.56 -1.49
C GLY A 195 4.68 5.11 -1.83
N ALA A 196 3.93 4.94 -2.92
CA ALA A 196 3.43 3.66 -3.40
C ALA A 196 4.18 3.23 -4.67
N LEU A 197 4.54 1.96 -4.76
CA LEU A 197 5.08 1.40 -6.01
C LEU A 197 3.95 1.27 -7.04
N LEU A 198 4.20 1.71 -8.26
CA LEU A 198 3.36 1.40 -9.41
C LEU A 198 3.76 0.02 -9.94
N GLY A 199 3.01 -1.01 -9.56
CA GLY A 199 3.19 -2.37 -10.05
C GLY A 199 2.69 -2.55 -11.48
N GLY A 200 3.19 -3.55 -12.20
CA GLY A 200 2.75 -3.88 -13.55
C GLY A 200 3.31 -2.98 -14.67
N VAL A 201 4.29 -2.11 -14.37
CA VAL A 201 5.07 -1.35 -15.36
C VAL A 201 6.50 -1.89 -15.46
N ASN A 202 7.13 -1.77 -16.64
CA ASN A 202 8.46 -2.30 -16.90
C ASN A 202 9.57 -1.35 -16.41
N GLY A 203 9.55 -1.02 -15.13
CA GLY A 203 10.53 -0.18 -14.44
C GLY A 203 10.06 0.23 -13.06
N VAL A 204 10.97 0.65 -12.21
CA VAL A 204 10.66 1.09 -10.86
C VAL A 204 10.09 2.52 -10.91
N SER A 205 8.80 2.65 -10.60
CA SER A 205 8.09 3.94 -10.50
C SER A 205 7.40 4.05 -9.15
N ILE A 206 7.75 5.06 -8.36
CA ILE A 206 7.14 5.34 -7.07
C ILE A 206 6.29 6.61 -7.16
N ILE A 207 5.05 6.50 -6.74
CA ILE A 207 4.09 7.61 -6.72
C ILE A 207 3.98 8.10 -5.28
N SER A 208 4.30 9.37 -5.07
CA SER A 208 4.17 10.08 -3.80
C SER A 208 3.12 11.18 -3.90
N HIS A 209 2.58 11.60 -2.76
CA HIS A 209 1.60 12.68 -2.73
C HIS A 209 2.22 14.03 -3.10
N GLY A 210 1.47 14.93 -3.77
CA GLY A 210 1.97 16.26 -4.14
C GLY A 210 2.37 17.14 -2.95
N SER A 211 1.89 16.83 -1.74
CA SER A 211 2.26 17.49 -0.47
C SER A 211 3.31 16.71 0.33
N SER A 212 4.01 15.75 -0.29
CA SER A 212 5.05 14.95 0.38
C SER A 212 6.13 15.81 1.00
N SER A 213 6.48 15.50 2.24
CA SER A 213 7.61 16.14 2.94
C SER A 213 8.96 15.65 2.41
N SER A 214 10.04 16.31 2.79
CA SER A 214 11.40 15.83 2.50
C SER A 214 11.66 14.43 3.03
N GLU A 215 11.09 14.08 4.19
CA GLU A 215 11.15 12.73 4.76
C GLU A 215 10.45 11.70 3.87
N ALA A 216 9.26 12.02 3.35
CA ALA A 216 8.55 11.14 2.42
C ALA A 216 9.34 10.89 1.13
N ILE A 217 9.93 11.94 0.55
CA ILE A 217 10.77 11.81 -0.65
C ILE A 217 12.05 11.01 -0.36
N TYR A 218 12.68 11.23 0.79
CA TYR A 218 13.84 10.42 1.21
C TYR A 218 13.48 8.93 1.31
N ASN A 219 12.34 8.59 1.94
CA ASN A 219 11.87 7.23 2.06
C ASN A 219 11.48 6.64 0.68
N ALA A 220 10.91 7.45 -0.22
CA ALA A 220 10.64 7.04 -1.60
C ALA A 220 11.93 6.68 -2.34
N CYS A 221 12.99 7.50 -2.21
CA CYS A 221 14.29 7.20 -2.79
C CYS A 221 14.90 5.91 -2.22
N ARG A 222 14.78 5.70 -0.91
CA ARG A 222 15.27 4.48 -0.25
C ARG A 222 14.54 3.23 -0.76
N ASN A 223 13.21 3.30 -0.90
CA ASN A 223 12.42 2.19 -1.43
C ASN A 223 12.73 1.95 -2.92
N ALA A 224 12.86 3.01 -3.72
CA ALA A 224 13.26 2.90 -5.11
C ALA A 224 14.61 2.19 -5.27
N LYS A 225 15.61 2.59 -4.46
CA LYS A 225 16.93 1.94 -4.42
C LYS A 225 16.80 0.46 -4.10
N LEU A 226 16.04 0.10 -3.05
CA LEU A 226 15.84 -1.29 -2.65
C LEU A 226 15.20 -2.10 -3.80
N PHE A 227 14.15 -1.59 -4.45
CA PHE A 227 13.48 -2.29 -5.54
C PHE A 227 14.38 -2.48 -6.78
N VAL A 228 15.30 -1.56 -7.02
CA VAL A 228 16.31 -1.69 -8.07
C VAL A 228 17.36 -2.74 -7.68
N GLU A 229 17.89 -2.69 -6.46
CA GLU A 229 18.91 -3.63 -5.96
C GLU A 229 18.39 -5.07 -5.85
N GLU A 230 17.12 -5.26 -5.51
CA GLU A 230 16.46 -6.58 -5.46
C GLU A 230 15.87 -7.01 -6.82
N ASP A 231 16.15 -6.23 -7.87
CA ASP A 231 15.73 -6.52 -9.26
C ASP A 231 14.24 -6.88 -9.38
N VAL A 232 13.38 -6.09 -8.74
CA VAL A 232 11.93 -6.35 -8.60
C VAL A 232 11.24 -6.60 -9.95
N ILE A 233 11.70 -5.93 -11.01
CA ILE A 233 11.08 -6.05 -12.34
C ILE A 233 11.32 -7.43 -12.96
N ASN A 234 12.55 -7.96 -12.90
CA ASN A 234 12.83 -9.30 -13.40
C ASN A 234 12.28 -10.39 -12.48
N ALA A 235 12.24 -10.14 -11.17
CA ALA A 235 11.58 -11.03 -10.24
C ALA A 235 10.07 -11.16 -10.51
N LEU A 236 9.37 -10.04 -10.84
CA LEU A 236 7.97 -10.07 -11.27
C LEU A 236 7.76 -10.83 -12.58
N LYS A 237 8.68 -10.71 -13.55
CA LYS A 237 8.60 -11.48 -14.80
C LYS A 237 8.75 -12.99 -14.59
N ALA A 238 9.49 -13.40 -13.56
CA ALA A 238 9.72 -14.81 -13.25
C ALA A 238 8.56 -15.48 -12.49
N GLU A 239 7.66 -14.70 -11.87
CA GLU A 239 6.47 -15.20 -11.15
C GLU A 239 5.24 -15.36 -12.07
N LEU A 240 5.32 -14.96 -13.34
CA LEU A 240 4.29 -15.09 -14.36
C LEU A 240 4.52 -16.32 -15.24
#